data_8be807af2d3b3a26d627a97e01d81906
#
_entry.id   8be807af2d3b3a26d627a97e01d81906
#
_cell.length_a   1.000
_cell.length_b   1.000
_cell.length_c   1.000
_cell.angle_alpha   90.00
_cell.angle_beta   90.00
_cell.angle_gamma   90.00
#
_symmetry.space_group_name_H-M   'P 1'
#
loop_
_entity.id
_entity.type
_entity.pdbx_description
1 polymer ?
#
loop_
_entity_poly.entity_id
_entity_poly.type
_entity_poly.pdbx_seq_one_letter_code
_entity_poly.pdbx_strand_id
1 'polypeptide(L)'
;MKKFLPLMMAMVFALMSCAPKNPAQVSALLDRIGGEGTSERIETQVKTALSEDGKDVFEISSKDGKPFIQGSSLSALTTGIGWYLNHYAHVNLSWNNLTTDLSGVEFPVPEVTERRECSADYRYYLNYCTYSYSMAFRTQERWEQQIDWMALHGINLPLAAVGMDVVCKNVLP
;
A
#
# COMPACT_ATOMS: atom_id res chain seq x y z
N MET A 1 -5.81 25.47 -44.84
CA MET A 1 -5.65 24.16 -44.19
C MET A 1 -4.34 23.96 -43.42
N LYS A 2 -3.44 24.96 -43.29
CA LYS A 2 -2.11 24.80 -42.62
C LYS A 2 -2.04 25.25 -41.15
N LYS A 3 -3.14 25.76 -40.55
CA LYS A 3 -3.17 26.29 -39.16
C LYS A 3 -3.77 25.37 -38.09
N PHE A 4 -4.31 24.21 -38.48
CA PHE A 4 -4.89 23.24 -37.52
C PHE A 4 -3.93 22.16 -37.02
N LEU A 5 -2.80 21.94 -37.73
CA LEU A 5 -1.84 20.90 -37.41
C LEU A 5 -1.11 21.12 -36.06
N PRO A 6 -0.64 22.36 -35.72
CA PRO A 6 0.03 22.57 -34.41
C PRO A 6 -0.90 22.48 -33.21
N LEU A 7 -2.21 22.79 -33.38
CA LEU A 7 -3.18 22.69 -32.28
C LEU A 7 -3.54 21.23 -31.97
N MET A 8 -3.62 20.37 -32.98
CA MET A 8 -3.85 18.93 -32.82
C MET A 8 -2.65 18.23 -32.17
N MET A 9 -1.44 18.65 -32.54
CA MET A 9 -0.22 18.11 -31.95
C MET A 9 -0.01 18.53 -30.48
N ALA A 10 -0.41 19.74 -30.12
CA ALA A 10 -0.41 20.21 -28.73
C ALA A 10 -1.47 19.46 -27.86
N MET A 11 -2.62 19.11 -28.45
CA MET A 11 -3.66 18.35 -27.76
C MET A 11 -3.29 16.88 -27.52
N VAL A 12 -2.53 16.28 -28.44
CA VAL A 12 -1.98 14.92 -28.28
C VAL A 12 -0.89 14.89 -27.20
N PHE A 13 -0.04 15.93 -27.08
CA PHE A 13 0.93 16.03 -25.99
C PHE A 13 0.31 16.25 -24.62
N ALA A 14 -0.83 16.95 -24.53
CA ALA A 14 -1.55 17.13 -23.27
C ALA A 14 -2.19 15.83 -22.74
N LEU A 15 -2.49 14.87 -23.61
CA LEU A 15 -3.04 13.56 -23.23
C LEU A 15 -1.96 12.55 -22.80
N MET A 16 -0.68 12.79 -23.10
CA MET A 16 0.42 11.91 -22.69
C MET A 16 1.01 12.22 -21.30
N SER A 17 0.54 13.29 -20.64
CA SER A 17 1.03 13.68 -19.29
C SER A 17 0.24 13.08 -18.14
N CYS A 18 -0.52 12.01 -18.37
CA CYS A 18 -1.12 11.24 -17.28
C CYS A 18 -0.22 10.05 -16.96
N ALA A 19 0.93 10.31 -16.31
CA ALA A 19 1.64 9.23 -15.62
C ALA A 19 0.65 8.57 -14.65
N PRO A 20 0.58 7.24 -14.57
CA PRO A 20 -0.32 6.59 -13.64
C PRO A 20 0.04 7.06 -12.23
N LYS A 21 -0.88 7.81 -11.61
CA LYS A 21 -0.79 8.13 -10.18
C LYS A 21 -0.73 6.81 -9.41
N ASN A 22 -0.17 6.87 -8.21
CA ASN A 22 -0.24 5.76 -7.26
C ASN A 22 -1.64 5.13 -7.25
N PRO A 23 -1.76 3.81 -7.09
CA PRO A 23 -3.07 3.20 -6.91
C PRO A 23 -3.84 3.93 -5.80
N ALA A 24 -5.11 4.27 -6.03
CA ALA A 24 -5.89 5.11 -5.11
C ALA A 24 -5.93 4.55 -3.68
N GLN A 25 -5.97 3.22 -3.54
CA GLN A 25 -5.94 2.53 -2.25
C GLN A 25 -4.62 2.76 -1.52
N VAL A 26 -3.50 2.77 -2.24
CA VAL A 26 -2.16 2.99 -1.68
C VAL A 26 -1.98 4.44 -1.27
N SER A 27 -2.45 5.39 -2.09
CA SER A 27 -2.42 6.81 -1.72
C SER A 27 -3.22 7.06 -0.45
N ALA A 28 -4.44 6.53 -0.38
CA ALA A 28 -5.29 6.67 0.81
C ALA A 28 -4.66 6.03 2.06
N LEU A 29 -4.00 4.87 1.92
CA LEU A 29 -3.28 4.23 3.03
C LEU A 29 -2.13 5.11 3.51
N LEU A 30 -1.28 5.60 2.60
CA LEU A 30 -0.14 6.46 2.94
C LEU A 30 -0.57 7.75 3.66
N ASP A 31 -1.64 8.39 3.18
CA ASP A 31 -2.14 9.62 3.77
C ASP A 31 -2.84 9.36 5.13
N ARG A 32 -3.46 8.19 5.35
CA ARG A 32 -4.00 7.83 6.68
C ARG A 32 -2.91 7.58 7.70
N ILE A 33 -1.83 6.88 7.33
CA ILE A 33 -0.76 6.53 8.28
C ILE A 33 0.20 7.67 8.55
N GLY A 34 0.43 8.55 7.58
CA GLY A 34 1.50 9.54 7.62
C GLY A 34 1.06 10.99 7.57
N GLY A 35 -0.24 11.26 7.40
CA GLY A 35 -0.80 12.59 7.20
C GLY A 35 -0.92 12.96 5.71
N GLU A 36 -1.75 13.97 5.46
CA GLU A 36 -2.06 14.46 4.11
C GLU A 36 -0.79 14.82 3.31
N GLY A 37 -0.72 14.37 2.06
CA GLY A 37 0.41 14.60 1.16
C GLY A 37 1.56 13.59 1.29
N THR A 38 1.48 12.64 2.23
CA THR A 38 2.49 11.57 2.36
C THR A 38 2.58 10.74 1.07
N SER A 39 1.45 10.48 0.43
CA SER A 39 1.37 9.71 -0.82
C SER A 39 2.09 10.37 -2.00
N GLU A 40 2.31 11.68 -1.98
CA GLU A 40 3.02 12.41 -3.03
C GLU A 40 4.54 12.27 -2.96
N ARG A 41 5.05 11.76 -1.83
CA ARG A 41 6.48 11.64 -1.53
C ARG A 41 7.08 10.33 -1.99
N ILE A 42 6.24 9.33 -2.29
CA ILE A 42 6.63 8.00 -2.75
C ILE A 42 5.89 7.71 -4.06
N GLU A 43 6.60 7.29 -5.10
CA GLU A 43 5.97 6.73 -6.29
C GLU A 43 5.74 5.23 -6.13
N THR A 44 4.58 4.74 -6.57
CA THR A 44 4.21 3.34 -6.41
C THR A 44 3.58 2.77 -7.67
N GLN A 45 3.79 1.47 -7.91
CA GLN A 45 3.20 0.80 -9.07
C GLN A 45 2.95 -0.69 -8.79
N VAL A 46 1.79 -1.20 -9.18
CA VAL A 46 1.59 -2.65 -9.31
C VAL A 46 2.14 -3.09 -10.67
N LYS A 47 3.07 -4.05 -10.66
CA LYS A 47 3.72 -4.61 -11.84
C LYS A 47 3.76 -6.14 -11.73
N THR A 48 2.73 -6.80 -12.24
CA THR A 48 2.56 -8.26 -12.13
C THR A 48 3.73 -9.05 -12.72
N ALA A 49 4.40 -8.50 -13.74
CA ALA A 49 5.57 -9.11 -14.36
C ALA A 49 6.83 -9.20 -13.45
N LEU A 50 6.78 -8.67 -12.22
CA LEU A 50 7.86 -8.88 -11.24
C LEU A 50 7.89 -10.32 -10.72
N SER A 51 6.76 -11.03 -10.73
CA SER A 51 6.66 -12.42 -10.29
C SER A 51 6.54 -13.35 -11.50
N GLU A 52 7.35 -14.40 -11.53
CA GLU A 52 7.31 -15.44 -12.56
C GLU A 52 6.51 -16.67 -12.10
N ASP A 53 6.48 -16.91 -10.78
CA ASP A 53 5.90 -18.11 -10.15
C ASP A 53 4.64 -17.81 -9.32
N GLY A 54 4.14 -16.56 -9.36
CA GLY A 54 2.94 -16.13 -8.64
C GLY A 54 3.18 -15.70 -7.20
N LYS A 55 4.41 -15.76 -6.69
CA LYS A 55 4.75 -15.27 -5.35
C LYS A 55 4.70 -13.75 -5.29
N ASP A 56 4.49 -13.22 -4.09
CA ASP A 56 4.59 -11.79 -3.85
C ASP A 56 6.05 -11.33 -3.92
N VAL A 57 6.32 -10.40 -4.82
CA VAL A 57 7.64 -9.77 -5.03
C VAL A 57 7.49 -8.27 -4.99
N PHE A 58 8.41 -7.58 -4.33
CA PHE A 58 8.51 -6.12 -4.42
C PHE A 58 9.93 -5.67 -4.75
N GLU A 59 10.02 -4.50 -5.38
CA GLU A 59 11.26 -3.79 -5.67
C GLU A 59 11.18 -2.37 -5.12
N ILE A 60 12.27 -1.92 -4.49
CA ILE A 60 12.46 -0.56 -4.00
C ILE A 60 13.61 0.04 -4.78
N SER A 61 13.37 1.13 -5.46
CA SER A 61 14.32 1.83 -6.34
C SER A 61 14.11 3.33 -6.29
N SER A 62 14.70 4.06 -7.20
CA SER A 62 14.49 5.50 -7.37
C SER A 62 13.90 5.81 -8.73
N LYS A 63 13.03 6.83 -8.78
CA LYS A 63 12.49 7.39 -10.00
C LYS A 63 12.24 8.89 -9.80
N ASP A 64 12.73 9.70 -10.73
CA ASP A 64 12.55 11.16 -10.73
C ASP A 64 12.92 11.84 -9.39
N GLY A 65 13.97 11.30 -8.71
CA GLY A 65 14.44 11.82 -7.44
C GLY A 65 13.58 11.45 -6.22
N LYS A 66 12.64 10.50 -6.38
CA LYS A 66 11.80 9.98 -5.30
C LYS A 66 12.00 8.48 -5.12
N PRO A 67 11.71 7.95 -3.93
CA PRO A 67 11.57 6.51 -3.75
C PRO A 67 10.49 5.96 -4.68
N PHE A 68 10.80 4.88 -5.38
CA PHE A 68 9.88 4.20 -6.28
C PHE A 68 9.72 2.74 -5.86
N ILE A 69 8.51 2.37 -5.47
CA ILE A 69 8.20 1.03 -4.96
C ILE A 69 7.26 0.33 -5.94
N GLN A 70 7.66 -0.84 -6.39
CA GLN A 70 6.86 -1.70 -7.26
C GLN A 70 6.52 -3.01 -6.54
N GLY A 71 5.33 -3.54 -6.77
CA GLY A 71 4.90 -4.83 -6.24
C GLY A 71 4.22 -5.68 -7.30
N SER A 72 4.44 -7.00 -7.28
CA SER A 72 3.79 -7.94 -8.20
C SER A 72 2.27 -8.01 -8.00
N SER A 73 1.82 -7.69 -6.80
CA SER A 73 0.42 -7.57 -6.38
C SER A 73 0.24 -6.32 -5.52
N LEU A 74 -1.00 -5.97 -5.18
CA LEU A 74 -1.26 -4.89 -4.23
C LEU A 74 -0.71 -5.24 -2.84
N SER A 75 -0.81 -6.50 -2.41
CA SER A 75 -0.23 -7.01 -1.16
C SER A 75 1.30 -6.87 -1.17
N ALA A 76 1.97 -7.28 -2.25
CA ALA A 76 3.41 -7.12 -2.40
C ALA A 76 3.83 -5.65 -2.36
N LEU A 77 3.08 -4.77 -3.02
CA LEU A 77 3.35 -3.34 -3.05
C LEU A 77 3.27 -2.72 -1.66
N THR A 78 2.19 -2.99 -0.91
CA THR A 78 2.04 -2.47 0.46
C THR A 78 3.08 -3.03 1.42
N THR A 79 3.49 -4.29 1.24
CA THR A 79 4.61 -4.89 1.96
C THR A 79 5.92 -4.16 1.68
N GLY A 80 6.18 -3.84 0.41
CA GLY A 80 7.35 -3.05 0.00
C GLY A 80 7.36 -1.65 0.61
N ILE A 81 6.19 -1.01 0.73
CA ILE A 81 6.05 0.28 1.40
C ILE A 81 6.38 0.15 2.90
N GLY A 82 5.83 -0.84 3.58
CA GLY A 82 6.14 -1.10 4.99
C GLY A 82 7.63 -1.39 5.21
N TRP A 83 8.24 -2.15 4.31
CA TRP A 83 9.68 -2.41 4.30
C TRP A 83 10.48 -1.12 4.13
N TYR A 84 10.12 -0.28 3.16
CA TYR A 84 10.78 1.01 2.92
C TYR A 84 10.67 1.94 4.14
N LEU A 85 9.47 2.10 4.70
CA LEU A 85 9.26 2.94 5.88
C LEU A 85 10.13 2.50 7.05
N ASN A 86 10.24 1.19 7.29
CA ASN A 86 11.02 0.66 8.41
C ASN A 86 12.53 0.75 8.18
N HIS A 87 13.04 0.34 7.00
CA HIS A 87 14.47 0.15 6.76
C HIS A 87 15.18 1.38 6.18
N TYR A 88 14.45 2.23 5.46
CA TYR A 88 15.02 3.43 4.84
C TYR A 88 14.61 4.71 5.58
N ALA A 89 13.34 4.89 5.83
CA ALA A 89 12.83 6.08 6.54
C ALA A 89 12.87 5.95 8.07
N HIS A 90 13.25 4.78 8.60
CA HIS A 90 13.33 4.47 10.04
C HIS A 90 12.02 4.73 10.81
N VAL A 91 10.91 4.54 10.13
CA VAL A 91 9.56 4.64 10.69
C VAL A 91 9.05 3.26 11.05
N ASN A 92 8.83 3.02 12.34
CA ASN A 92 8.27 1.77 12.82
C ASN A 92 6.79 1.94 13.17
N LEU A 93 5.93 1.33 12.36
CA LEU A 93 4.50 1.23 12.63
C LEU A 93 4.22 -0.09 13.35
N SER A 94 3.96 -0.01 14.64
CA SER A 94 3.68 -1.17 15.49
C SER A 94 2.18 -1.31 15.77
N TRP A 95 1.79 -2.41 16.38
CA TRP A 95 0.41 -2.65 16.83
C TRP A 95 -0.22 -1.51 17.64
N ASN A 96 0.57 -0.84 18.47
CA ASN A 96 0.11 0.24 19.34
C ASN A 96 0.38 1.63 18.75
N ASN A 97 1.14 1.72 17.66
CA ASN A 97 1.46 2.96 16.94
C ASN A 97 1.19 2.74 15.45
N LEU A 98 -0.05 2.88 15.05
CA LEU A 98 -0.53 2.57 13.69
C LEU A 98 -0.59 3.79 12.78
N THR A 99 -0.53 4.97 13.34
CA THR A 99 -0.49 6.25 12.64
C THR A 99 0.57 7.13 13.24
N THR A 100 1.23 7.93 12.42
CA THR A 100 2.23 8.88 12.88
C THR A 100 2.27 10.07 11.91
N ASP A 101 2.73 11.21 12.39
CA ASP A 101 2.99 12.35 11.50
C ASP A 101 4.34 12.14 10.81
N LEU A 102 4.31 11.95 9.50
CA LEU A 102 5.49 11.79 8.67
C LEU A 102 5.96 13.09 8.00
N SER A 103 5.36 14.25 8.33
CA SER A 103 5.70 15.53 7.70
C SER A 103 7.17 15.92 7.89
N GLY A 104 7.73 15.62 9.06
CA GLY A 104 9.14 15.87 9.40
C GLY A 104 10.10 14.71 9.12
N VAL A 105 9.61 13.59 8.60
CA VAL A 105 10.44 12.41 8.32
C VAL A 105 11.10 12.54 6.95
N GLU A 106 12.39 12.29 6.86
CA GLU A 106 13.08 12.19 5.58
C GLU A 106 12.70 10.89 4.87
N PHE A 107 12.51 10.96 3.55
CA PHE A 107 12.26 9.80 2.69
C PHE A 107 13.48 9.58 1.78
N PRO A 108 14.49 8.81 2.24
CA PRO A 108 15.73 8.62 1.52
C PRO A 108 15.48 7.96 0.16
N VAL A 109 16.17 8.47 -0.86
CA VAL A 109 16.12 7.91 -2.21
C VAL A 109 17.10 6.75 -2.30
N PRO A 110 16.67 5.52 -2.60
CA PRO A 110 17.57 4.38 -2.72
C PRO A 110 18.60 4.55 -3.83
N GLU A 111 19.87 4.29 -3.56
CA GLU A 111 20.95 4.33 -4.54
C GLU A 111 20.99 3.07 -5.41
N VAL A 112 20.56 1.94 -4.85
CA VAL A 112 20.56 0.63 -5.50
C VAL A 112 19.17 0.03 -5.40
N THR A 113 18.72 -0.65 -6.45
CA THR A 113 17.46 -1.37 -6.43
C THR A 113 17.55 -2.56 -5.48
N GLU A 114 16.67 -2.59 -4.48
CA GLU A 114 16.46 -3.73 -3.60
C GLU A 114 15.25 -4.54 -4.10
N ARG A 115 15.45 -5.84 -4.31
CA ARG A 115 14.38 -6.77 -4.69
C ARG A 115 14.20 -7.80 -3.57
N ARG A 116 12.95 -8.06 -3.21
CA ARG A 116 12.58 -9.08 -2.23
C ARG A 116 11.41 -9.91 -2.72
N GLU A 117 11.47 -11.20 -2.41
CA GLU A 117 10.42 -12.17 -2.68
C GLU A 117 9.92 -12.77 -1.36
N CYS A 118 8.63 -12.94 -1.25
CA CYS A 118 8.04 -13.59 -0.09
C CYS A 118 8.11 -15.12 -0.24
N SER A 119 8.67 -15.80 0.75
CA SER A 119 8.80 -17.26 0.75
C SER A 119 7.51 -17.99 1.05
N ALA A 120 6.51 -17.31 1.64
CA ALA A 120 5.24 -17.88 2.05
C ALA A 120 4.08 -17.35 1.20
N ASP A 121 3.28 -18.24 0.62
CA ASP A 121 2.11 -17.88 -0.17
C ASP A 121 1.00 -17.29 0.71
N TYR A 122 0.82 -17.81 1.91
CA TYR A 122 -0.17 -17.36 2.87
C TYR A 122 0.49 -16.82 4.13
N ARG A 123 0.17 -15.59 4.47
CA ARG A 123 0.63 -14.89 5.68
C ARG A 123 -0.60 -14.57 6.52
N TYR A 124 -0.89 -15.53 7.42
CA TYR A 124 -2.10 -15.54 8.23
C TYR A 124 -1.95 -14.67 9.47
N TYR A 125 -3.02 -13.97 9.83
CA TYR A 125 -3.06 -13.14 11.01
C TYR A 125 -4.45 -13.15 11.68
N LEU A 126 -4.45 -13.02 12.99
CA LEU A 126 -5.56 -13.10 13.92
C LEU A 126 -6.03 -14.53 14.18
N ASN A 127 -6.55 -14.72 15.39
CA ASN A 127 -7.30 -15.89 15.78
C ASN A 127 -8.72 -15.48 16.22
N TYR A 128 -9.61 -16.44 16.34
CA TYR A 128 -11.01 -16.18 16.68
C TYR A 128 -11.20 -15.60 18.08
N CYS A 129 -10.28 -15.83 19.01
CA CYS A 129 -10.40 -15.29 20.39
C CYS A 129 -10.23 -13.77 20.45
N THR A 130 -9.40 -13.18 19.57
CA THR A 130 -9.09 -11.75 19.59
C THR A 130 -10.33 -10.88 19.49
N TYR A 131 -11.35 -11.32 18.80
CA TYR A 131 -12.57 -10.57 18.59
C TYR A 131 -13.41 -10.38 19.85
N SER A 132 -13.37 -11.35 20.78
CA SER A 132 -14.13 -11.27 22.02
C SER A 132 -13.32 -10.72 23.20
N TYR A 133 -12.09 -10.21 22.93
CA TYR A 133 -11.18 -9.83 23.99
C TYR A 133 -10.30 -8.62 23.66
N SER A 134 -9.20 -8.74 22.92
CA SER A 134 -8.37 -7.57 22.62
C SER A 134 -8.98 -6.63 21.58
N MET A 135 -9.97 -7.09 20.81
CA MET A 135 -10.60 -6.31 19.73
C MET A 135 -12.09 -6.07 19.90
N ALA A 136 -12.68 -6.51 21.02
CA ALA A 136 -14.13 -6.48 21.28
C ALA A 136 -14.75 -5.08 21.18
N PHE A 137 -14.00 -4.04 21.53
CA PHE A 137 -14.49 -2.65 21.59
C PHE A 137 -13.81 -1.73 20.58
N ARG A 138 -13.23 -2.29 19.51
CA ARG A 138 -12.60 -1.48 18.47
C ARG A 138 -13.66 -0.74 17.65
N THR A 139 -13.44 0.55 17.47
CA THR A 139 -14.20 1.39 16.54
C THR A 139 -13.86 1.04 15.10
N GLN A 140 -14.66 1.51 14.14
CA GLN A 140 -14.36 1.38 12.72
C GLN A 140 -12.97 1.95 12.38
N GLU A 141 -12.66 3.14 12.87
CA GLU A 141 -11.37 3.79 12.67
C GLU A 141 -10.20 2.90 13.17
N ARG A 142 -10.35 2.28 14.34
CA ARG A 142 -9.34 1.38 14.87
C ARG A 142 -9.19 0.10 14.03
N TRP A 143 -10.26 -0.36 13.40
CA TRP A 143 -10.20 -1.45 12.45
C TRP A 143 -9.51 -1.06 11.15
N GLU A 144 -9.78 0.12 10.60
CA GLU A 144 -9.09 0.65 9.41
C GLU A 144 -7.57 0.73 9.65
N GLN A 145 -7.14 1.28 10.78
CA GLN A 145 -5.74 1.30 11.18
C GLN A 145 -5.13 -0.10 11.26
N GLN A 146 -5.87 -1.08 11.79
CA GLN A 146 -5.42 -2.45 11.87
C GLN A 146 -5.26 -3.10 10.49
N ILE A 147 -6.15 -2.81 9.57
CA ILE A 147 -6.09 -3.29 8.18
C ILE A 147 -4.88 -2.67 7.47
N ASP A 148 -4.66 -1.37 7.64
CA ASP A 148 -3.49 -0.69 7.09
C ASP A 148 -2.18 -1.28 7.63
N TRP A 149 -2.12 -1.55 8.94
CA TRP A 149 -0.98 -2.22 9.54
C TRP A 149 -0.75 -3.62 8.95
N MET A 150 -1.80 -4.42 8.82
CA MET A 150 -1.70 -5.75 8.20
C MET A 150 -1.16 -5.67 6.76
N ALA A 151 -1.65 -4.71 5.96
CA ALA A 151 -1.20 -4.50 4.60
C ALA A 151 0.29 -4.15 4.52
N LEU A 152 0.77 -3.27 5.40
CA LEU A 152 2.19 -2.87 5.48
C LEU A 152 3.11 -3.97 5.99
N HIS A 153 2.58 -4.95 6.73
CA HIS A 153 3.33 -6.09 7.27
C HIS A 153 3.16 -7.37 6.43
N GLY A 154 2.59 -7.24 5.24
CA GLY A 154 2.50 -8.33 4.28
C GLY A 154 1.47 -9.41 4.62
N ILE A 155 0.53 -9.14 5.52
CA ILE A 155 -0.56 -10.05 5.82
C ILE A 155 -1.54 -10.09 4.64
N ASN A 156 -1.74 -11.26 4.05
CA ASN A 156 -2.63 -11.44 2.90
C ASN A 156 -3.80 -12.41 3.19
N LEU A 157 -3.84 -12.98 4.40
CA LEU A 157 -4.89 -13.89 4.83
C LEU A 157 -5.34 -13.57 6.27
N PRO A 158 -6.03 -12.43 6.51
CA PRO A 158 -6.57 -12.13 7.83
C PRO A 158 -7.83 -12.96 8.12
N LEU A 159 -7.97 -13.43 9.35
CA LEU A 159 -9.23 -14.02 9.81
C LEU A 159 -10.28 -12.91 9.96
N ALA A 160 -11.39 -13.00 9.26
CA ALA A 160 -12.49 -12.04 9.29
C ALA A 160 -13.79 -12.66 9.87
N ALA A 161 -13.68 -13.27 11.05
CA ALA A 161 -14.78 -13.99 11.66
C ALA A 161 -15.75 -13.10 12.46
N VAL A 162 -15.48 -11.80 12.58
CA VAL A 162 -16.31 -10.89 13.40
C VAL A 162 -17.65 -10.62 12.75
N GLY A 163 -18.72 -10.85 13.50
CA GLY A 163 -20.07 -10.55 13.05
C GLY A 163 -20.58 -11.48 11.96
N MET A 164 -19.89 -12.56 11.63
CA MET A 164 -20.30 -13.49 10.58
C MET A 164 -21.66 -14.15 10.88
N ASP A 165 -21.94 -14.42 12.14
CA ASP A 165 -23.23 -14.93 12.60
C ASP A 165 -24.38 -13.94 12.34
N VAL A 166 -24.14 -12.64 12.57
CA VAL A 166 -25.12 -11.57 12.28
C VAL A 166 -25.28 -11.40 10.76
N VAL A 167 -24.19 -11.41 10.02
CA VAL A 167 -24.24 -11.33 8.55
C VAL A 167 -24.99 -12.53 7.97
N CYS A 168 -24.63 -13.75 8.39
CA CYS A 168 -25.31 -14.96 7.93
C CYS A 168 -26.80 -14.94 8.25
N LYS A 169 -27.19 -14.51 9.46
CA LYS A 169 -28.60 -14.39 9.84
C LYS A 169 -29.39 -13.41 8.97
N ASN A 170 -28.76 -12.34 8.52
CA ASN A 170 -29.44 -11.27 7.78
C ASN A 170 -29.38 -11.46 6.25
N VAL A 171 -28.47 -12.27 5.74
CA VAL A 171 -28.22 -12.44 4.30
C VAL A 171 -28.62 -13.82 3.79
N LEU A 172 -28.55 -14.83 4.64
CA LEU A 172 -28.97 -16.19 4.26
C LEU A 172 -30.47 -16.37 4.62
N PRO A 173 -31.27 -16.92 3.68
CA PRO A 173 -32.70 -17.17 3.88
C PRO A 173 -32.96 -18.25 4.93
#